data_72288cb50968efaf070851c1c2c8aeab
#
_entry.id   72288cb50968efaf070851c1c2c8aeab
#
_cell.length_a   1.000
_cell.length_b   1.000
_cell.length_c   1.000
_cell.angle_alpha   90.00
_cell.angle_beta   90.00
_cell.angle_gamma   90.00
#
_symmetry.space_group_name_H-M   'P 1'
#
loop_
_entity.id
_entity.type
_entity.pdbx_description
1 polymer ?
#
loop_
_entity_poly.entity_id
_entity_poly.type
_entity_poly.pdbx_seq_one_letter_code
_entity_poly.pdbx_strand_id
1 'polypeptide(L)'
;MDDKTEIYAFESDDDTDSGSHETEAGAVADIIENLMSCKNGRVYMVYDKNADGGYRPLRYSDIVILTRTVSGWAESFVNTLMSRDIPAYSDTSQGYFSVREIQILVSFLTVIDNPLQDIPLSAVMLSYFGRFDTTELAAIRQTDKKTRLYNQLTSLEKNEKVAKFLKLLNSYRVKSEIMSVYDLLWDVIYNTGYYDYVKTMPAGERRQANLDMLLERAGAF
;
A
#
# COMPACT_ATOMS: atom_id res chain seq x y z
N MET A 1 36.21 -16.30 -6.12
CA MET A 1 35.01 -15.80 -5.44
C MET A 1 34.95 -16.49 -4.10
N ASP A 2 35.12 -15.78 -3.00
CA ASP A 2 35.06 -16.40 -1.67
C ASP A 2 33.59 -16.62 -1.31
N ASP A 3 33.13 -17.85 -1.45
CA ASP A 3 31.81 -18.32 -1.03
C ASP A 3 31.79 -18.46 0.50
N LYS A 4 31.86 -17.34 1.22
CA LYS A 4 31.81 -17.34 2.68
C LYS A 4 30.40 -17.00 3.13
N THR A 5 29.85 -17.89 3.96
CA THR A 5 28.64 -17.57 4.73
C THR A 5 29.04 -16.66 5.89
N GLU A 6 28.44 -15.49 5.96
CA GLU A 6 28.60 -14.56 7.09
C GLU A 6 27.39 -14.72 8.02
N ILE A 7 27.65 -14.76 9.33
CA ILE A 7 26.61 -14.86 10.36
C ILE A 7 26.64 -13.56 11.15
N TYR A 8 25.51 -12.88 11.19
CA TYR A 8 25.30 -11.68 11.98
C TYR A 8 24.36 -12.01 13.14
N ALA A 9 24.75 -11.64 14.36
CA ALA A 9 23.92 -11.76 15.55
C ALA A 9 23.54 -10.36 16.04
N PHE A 10 22.25 -10.16 16.32
CA PHE A 10 21.71 -8.90 16.83
C PHE A 10 21.06 -9.15 18.19
N GLU A 11 21.33 -8.28 19.15
CA GLU A 11 20.57 -8.20 20.41
C GLU A 11 19.44 -7.20 20.22
N SER A 12 18.20 -7.60 20.52
CA SER A 12 17.07 -6.67 20.59
C SER A 12 16.73 -6.40 22.03
N ASP A 13 16.68 -5.13 22.40
CA ASP A 13 16.31 -4.67 23.77
C ASP A 13 14.76 -4.66 23.98
N ASP A 14 13.97 -5.00 22.98
CA ASP A 14 12.51 -4.93 23.05
C ASP A 14 11.88 -6.31 23.24
N ASP A 15 11.17 -6.48 24.38
CA ASP A 15 10.38 -7.66 24.72
C ASP A 15 9.07 -7.79 23.88
N THR A 16 8.84 -6.93 22.88
CA THR A 16 7.66 -7.00 22.01
C THR A 16 8.03 -7.58 20.65
N ASP A 17 7.27 -8.56 20.18
CA ASP A 17 7.48 -9.26 18.89
C ASP A 17 7.59 -8.28 17.68
N SER A 18 6.88 -7.15 17.73
CA SER A 18 6.90 -6.14 16.67
C SER A 18 8.20 -5.31 16.65
N GLY A 19 8.75 -4.98 17.82
CA GLY A 19 10.02 -4.24 17.93
C GLY A 19 11.22 -5.07 17.44
N SER A 20 11.20 -6.38 17.66
CA SER A 20 12.22 -7.31 17.17
C SER A 20 12.29 -7.33 15.64
N HIS A 21 11.14 -7.36 14.95
CA HIS A 21 11.10 -7.41 13.49
C HIS A 21 11.61 -6.12 12.82
N GLU A 22 11.33 -4.97 13.41
CA GLU A 22 11.82 -3.68 12.91
C GLU A 22 13.34 -3.55 13.09
N THR A 23 13.86 -4.02 14.23
CA THR A 23 15.30 -4.03 14.50
C THR A 23 16.04 -4.94 13.51
N GLU A 24 15.52 -6.14 13.26
CA GLU A 24 16.10 -7.05 12.27
C GLU A 24 16.03 -6.48 10.86
N ALA A 25 14.89 -5.88 10.47
CA ALA A 25 14.74 -5.24 9.17
C ALA A 25 15.72 -4.07 9.00
N GLY A 26 15.95 -3.30 10.06
CA GLY A 26 16.97 -2.23 10.09
C GLY A 26 18.38 -2.76 9.87
N ALA A 27 18.75 -3.82 10.55
CA ALA A 27 20.06 -4.46 10.39
C ALA A 27 20.26 -5.04 8.98
N VAL A 28 19.22 -5.65 8.40
CA VAL A 28 19.27 -6.12 7.01
C VAL A 28 19.40 -4.95 6.03
N ALA A 29 18.74 -3.83 6.28
CA ALA A 29 18.90 -2.62 5.49
C ALA A 29 20.35 -2.11 5.51
N ASP A 30 21.00 -2.07 6.69
CA ASP A 30 22.42 -1.69 6.81
C ASP A 30 23.33 -2.61 5.99
N ILE A 31 23.08 -3.91 5.99
CA ILE A 31 23.83 -4.88 5.17
C ILE A 31 23.65 -4.58 3.69
N ILE A 32 22.42 -4.38 3.24
CA ILE A 32 22.11 -4.08 1.83
C ILE A 32 22.76 -2.76 1.40
N GLU A 33 22.68 -1.70 2.20
CA GLU A 33 23.33 -0.42 1.92
C GLU A 33 24.86 -0.58 1.81
N ASN A 34 25.47 -1.39 2.67
CA ASN A 34 26.91 -1.66 2.62
C ASN A 34 27.29 -2.43 1.36
N LEU A 35 26.48 -3.41 0.92
CA LEU A 35 26.70 -4.17 -0.32
C LEU A 35 26.58 -3.25 -1.55
N MET A 36 25.61 -2.34 -1.56
CA MET A 36 25.33 -1.46 -2.71
C MET A 36 26.24 -0.23 -2.76
N SER A 37 26.71 0.28 -1.60
CA SER A 37 27.45 1.55 -1.51
C SER A 37 28.91 1.49 -1.95
N CYS A 38 29.44 0.31 -2.25
CA CYS A 38 30.86 0.14 -2.61
C CYS A 38 31.84 0.79 -1.63
N LYS A 39 31.42 1.03 -0.37
CA LYS A 39 32.19 1.81 0.64
C LYS A 39 33.64 1.33 0.86
N ASN A 40 33.92 0.09 0.53
CA ASN A 40 35.27 -0.49 0.68
C ASN A 40 36.03 -0.60 -0.67
N GLY A 41 35.60 0.12 -1.72
CA GLY A 41 36.19 0.01 -3.05
C GLY A 41 35.94 -1.33 -3.75
N ARG A 42 35.10 -2.20 -3.18
CA ARG A 42 34.72 -3.47 -3.77
C ARG A 42 33.34 -3.34 -4.42
N VAL A 43 33.27 -3.59 -5.71
CA VAL A 43 32.01 -3.77 -6.43
C VAL A 43 31.67 -5.25 -6.36
N TYR A 44 30.53 -5.57 -5.76
CA TYR A 44 30.03 -6.94 -5.75
C TYR A 44 29.53 -7.31 -7.15
N MET A 45 29.99 -8.44 -7.67
CA MET A 45 29.65 -8.91 -9.01
C MET A 45 28.81 -10.16 -8.95
N VAL A 46 27.77 -10.22 -9.77
CA VAL A 46 26.86 -11.36 -9.90
C VAL A 46 27.05 -11.99 -11.26
N TYR A 47 27.02 -13.33 -11.31
CA TYR A 47 27.06 -14.05 -12.58
C TYR A 47 25.79 -13.80 -13.38
N ASP A 48 25.96 -13.35 -14.62
CA ASP A 48 24.87 -13.14 -15.57
C ASP A 48 25.34 -13.62 -16.96
N LYS A 49 24.74 -14.69 -17.44
CA LYS A 49 25.10 -15.28 -18.75
C LYS A 49 24.93 -14.33 -19.94
N ASN A 50 24.16 -13.25 -19.77
CA ASN A 50 23.89 -12.26 -20.81
C ASN A 50 24.83 -11.04 -20.72
N ALA A 51 25.69 -10.97 -19.69
CA ALA A 51 26.65 -9.89 -19.53
C ALA A 51 27.95 -10.18 -20.25
N ASP A 52 28.58 -9.14 -20.83
CA ASP A 52 29.90 -9.23 -21.40
C ASP A 52 30.92 -9.67 -20.31
N GLY A 53 31.55 -10.83 -20.50
CA GLY A 53 32.43 -11.44 -19.50
C GLY A 53 31.72 -12.28 -18.43
N GLY A 54 30.40 -12.49 -18.51
CA GLY A 54 29.64 -13.37 -17.64
C GLY A 54 29.38 -12.85 -16.22
N TYR A 55 29.74 -11.59 -15.93
CA TYR A 55 29.56 -10.98 -14.64
C TYR A 55 29.11 -9.52 -14.79
N ARG A 56 28.21 -9.06 -13.91
CA ARG A 56 27.79 -7.66 -13.81
C ARG A 56 27.72 -7.19 -12.35
N PRO A 57 27.71 -5.88 -12.12
CA PRO A 57 27.51 -5.34 -10.79
C PRO A 57 26.20 -5.82 -10.15
N LEU A 58 26.21 -6.01 -8.82
CA LEU A 58 25.05 -6.34 -8.01
C LEU A 58 23.95 -5.29 -8.17
N ARG A 59 22.70 -5.74 -8.27
CA ARG A 59 21.50 -4.89 -8.28
C ARG A 59 20.59 -5.30 -7.12
N TYR A 60 19.69 -4.40 -6.71
CA TYR A 60 18.68 -4.73 -5.69
C TYR A 60 17.83 -5.96 -6.05
N SER A 61 17.54 -6.16 -7.35
CA SER A 61 16.81 -7.33 -7.85
C SER A 61 17.54 -8.68 -7.68
N ASP A 62 18.82 -8.66 -7.34
CA ASP A 62 19.61 -9.88 -7.11
C ASP A 62 19.62 -10.30 -5.64
N ILE A 63 19.07 -9.45 -4.75
CA ILE A 63 19.05 -9.67 -3.31
C ILE A 63 17.72 -10.29 -2.92
N VAL A 64 17.77 -11.41 -2.21
CA VAL A 64 16.58 -12.11 -1.71
C VAL A 64 16.68 -12.27 -0.21
N ILE A 65 15.63 -11.92 0.50
CA ILE A 65 15.49 -12.12 1.93
C ILE A 65 14.56 -13.32 2.16
N LEU A 66 15.07 -14.34 2.84
CA LEU A 66 14.31 -15.54 3.16
C LEU A 66 13.98 -15.53 4.65
N THR A 67 12.70 -15.61 4.97
CA THR A 67 12.19 -15.69 6.33
C THR A 67 11.52 -17.04 6.57
N ARG A 68 11.48 -17.51 7.82
CA ARG A 68 10.82 -18.77 8.18
C ARG A 68 9.30 -18.72 7.98
N THR A 69 8.70 -17.57 8.26
CA THR A 69 7.28 -17.28 8.05
C THR A 69 7.15 -15.94 7.37
N VAL A 70 6.26 -15.81 6.41
CA VAL A 70 6.06 -14.55 5.68
C VAL A 70 5.02 -13.68 6.37
N SER A 71 4.07 -14.29 7.09
CA SER A 71 3.01 -13.58 7.83
C SER A 71 3.60 -12.78 8.99
N GLY A 72 3.32 -11.48 9.02
CA GLY A 72 3.78 -10.54 10.05
C GLY A 72 5.18 -9.94 9.79
N TRP A 73 6.10 -10.70 9.18
CA TRP A 73 7.47 -10.25 8.92
C TRP A 73 7.62 -9.42 7.65
N ALA A 74 6.99 -9.88 6.57
CA ALA A 74 7.19 -9.30 5.25
C ALA A 74 6.80 -7.82 5.18
N GLU A 75 5.74 -7.43 5.85
CA GLU A 75 5.25 -6.05 5.84
C GLU A 75 6.22 -5.12 6.58
N SER A 76 6.70 -5.51 7.76
CA SER A 76 7.70 -4.76 8.54
C SER A 76 8.98 -4.59 7.74
N PHE A 77 9.51 -5.67 7.13
CA PHE A 77 10.70 -5.62 6.29
C PHE A 77 10.52 -4.71 5.07
N VAL A 78 9.44 -4.85 4.33
CA VAL A 78 9.16 -4.01 3.16
C VAL A 78 9.06 -2.54 3.56
N ASN A 79 8.34 -2.22 4.64
CA ASN A 79 8.18 -0.85 5.12
C ASN A 79 9.51 -0.24 5.57
N THR A 80 10.31 -0.98 6.34
CA THR A 80 11.62 -0.52 6.82
C THR A 80 12.60 -0.28 5.66
N LEU A 81 12.69 -1.23 4.72
CA LEU A 81 13.57 -1.09 3.55
C LEU A 81 13.14 0.07 2.66
N MET A 82 11.84 0.23 2.40
CA MET A 82 11.33 1.33 1.59
C MET A 82 11.49 2.70 2.26
N SER A 83 11.43 2.78 3.59
CA SER A 83 11.70 4.04 4.32
C SER A 83 13.15 4.52 4.17
N ARG A 84 14.06 3.60 3.78
CA ARG A 84 15.48 3.85 3.50
C ARG A 84 15.81 3.88 2.00
N ASP A 85 14.82 4.10 1.14
CA ASP A 85 14.97 4.13 -0.31
C ASP A 85 15.51 2.82 -0.93
N ILE A 86 15.42 1.70 -0.21
CA ILE A 86 15.76 0.35 -0.72
C ILE A 86 14.50 -0.25 -1.33
N PRO A 87 14.45 -0.47 -2.67
CA PRO A 87 13.27 -1.04 -3.32
C PRO A 87 13.08 -2.49 -2.87
N ALA A 88 11.98 -2.77 -2.19
CA ALA A 88 11.64 -4.09 -1.69
C ALA A 88 10.18 -4.43 -2.00
N TYR A 89 9.91 -5.72 -2.21
CA TYR A 89 8.55 -6.24 -2.35
C TYR A 89 8.45 -7.63 -1.71
N SER A 90 7.26 -8.01 -1.35
CA SER A 90 6.95 -9.34 -0.84
C SER A 90 5.95 -10.01 -1.77
N ASP A 91 6.18 -11.29 -2.07
CA ASP A 91 5.34 -12.10 -2.97
C ASP A 91 4.09 -12.68 -2.27
N THR A 92 3.70 -12.13 -1.11
CA THR A 92 2.49 -12.57 -0.43
C THR A 92 1.26 -11.89 -0.99
N SER A 93 0.28 -12.69 -1.39
CA SER A 93 -1.04 -12.21 -1.80
C SER A 93 -1.75 -11.39 -0.70
N GLN A 94 -1.42 -11.59 0.57
CA GLN A 94 -1.90 -10.77 1.69
C GLN A 94 -1.33 -9.36 1.66
N GLY A 95 -0.06 -9.17 1.30
CA GLY A 95 0.58 -7.86 1.21
C GLY A 95 0.01 -6.97 0.10
N TYR A 96 -0.48 -7.55 -0.98
CA TYR A 96 -1.05 -6.78 -2.08
C TYR A 96 -2.33 -6.02 -1.69
N PHE A 97 -3.23 -6.66 -0.97
CA PHE A 97 -4.48 -6.02 -0.53
C PHE A 97 -4.30 -5.11 0.70
N SER A 98 -3.15 -5.16 1.37
CA SER A 98 -2.82 -4.29 2.50
C SER A 98 -2.18 -2.96 2.08
N VAL A 99 -1.75 -2.80 0.83
CA VAL A 99 -1.22 -1.51 0.37
C VAL A 99 -2.33 -0.45 0.30
N ARG A 100 -1.98 0.76 0.73
CA ARG A 100 -2.95 1.84 0.99
C ARG A 100 -3.83 2.18 -0.22
N GLU A 101 -3.27 2.27 -1.41
CA GLU A 101 -4.01 2.59 -2.64
C GLU A 101 -5.07 1.53 -2.97
N ILE A 102 -4.79 0.26 -2.69
CA ILE A 102 -5.74 -0.85 -2.91
C ILE A 102 -6.79 -0.88 -1.79
N GLN A 103 -6.37 -0.72 -0.52
CA GLN A 103 -7.29 -0.68 0.61
C GLN A 103 -8.35 0.43 0.48
N ILE A 104 -7.95 1.61 -0.03
CA ILE A 104 -8.88 2.71 -0.27
C ILE A 104 -9.91 2.34 -1.34
N LEU A 105 -9.48 1.71 -2.45
CA LEU A 105 -10.40 1.24 -3.51
C LEU A 105 -11.33 0.16 -3.00
N VAL A 106 -10.82 -0.85 -2.29
CA VAL A 106 -11.64 -1.90 -1.69
C VAL A 106 -12.65 -1.30 -0.71
N SER A 107 -12.22 -0.34 0.12
CA SER A 107 -13.13 0.39 1.03
C SER A 107 -14.20 1.15 0.25
N PHE A 108 -13.83 1.78 -0.87
CA PHE A 108 -14.79 2.52 -1.71
C PHE A 108 -15.84 1.58 -2.32
N LEU A 109 -15.43 0.43 -2.87
CA LEU A 109 -16.35 -0.59 -3.38
C LEU A 109 -17.26 -1.13 -2.26
N THR A 110 -16.69 -1.38 -1.08
CA THR A 110 -17.47 -1.82 0.10
C THR A 110 -18.54 -0.80 0.50
N VAL A 111 -18.24 0.50 0.42
CA VAL A 111 -19.18 1.57 0.73
C VAL A 111 -20.22 1.77 -0.39
N ILE A 112 -19.85 1.52 -1.64
CA ILE A 112 -20.80 1.50 -2.78
C ILE A 112 -21.85 0.41 -2.53
N ASP A 113 -21.42 -0.80 -2.17
CA ASP A 113 -22.30 -1.91 -1.86
C ASP A 113 -23.13 -1.65 -0.60
N ASN A 114 -22.49 -1.33 0.52
CA ASN A 114 -23.14 -1.06 1.78
C ASN A 114 -22.55 0.15 2.52
N PRO A 115 -23.18 1.35 2.41
CA PRO A 115 -22.67 2.57 3.03
C PRO A 115 -22.82 2.61 4.56
N LEU A 116 -23.52 1.66 5.16
CA LEU A 116 -23.71 1.59 6.62
C LEU A 116 -22.51 1.00 7.36
N GLN A 117 -21.42 0.66 6.67
CA GLN A 117 -20.18 0.20 7.26
C GLN A 117 -19.29 1.39 7.66
N ASP A 118 -19.28 1.73 8.94
CA ASP A 118 -18.64 2.95 9.45
C ASP A 118 -17.11 2.97 9.21
N ILE A 119 -16.42 1.83 9.31
CA ILE A 119 -14.96 1.76 9.13
C ILE A 119 -14.55 2.03 7.68
N PRO A 120 -15.05 1.29 6.66
CA PRO A 120 -14.76 1.61 5.26
C PRO A 120 -15.21 3.02 4.88
N LEU A 121 -16.36 3.47 5.35
CA LEU A 121 -16.85 4.82 5.06
C LEU A 121 -15.91 5.89 5.61
N SER A 122 -15.42 5.73 6.84
CA SER A 122 -14.44 6.65 7.44
C SER A 122 -13.13 6.66 6.63
N ALA A 123 -12.66 5.50 6.19
CA ALA A 123 -11.45 5.40 5.36
C ALA A 123 -11.62 6.13 4.02
N VAL A 124 -12.77 5.99 3.37
CA VAL A 124 -13.08 6.69 2.11
C VAL A 124 -13.21 8.18 2.32
N MET A 125 -13.87 8.63 3.41
CA MET A 125 -13.99 10.04 3.75
C MET A 125 -12.63 10.72 3.93
N LEU A 126 -11.71 10.07 4.63
CA LEU A 126 -10.35 10.57 4.88
C LEU A 126 -9.40 10.42 3.67
N SER A 127 -9.86 9.80 2.58
CA SER A 127 -9.07 9.56 1.37
C SER A 127 -9.23 10.68 0.33
N TYR A 128 -8.60 10.46 -0.83
CA TYR A 128 -8.74 11.27 -2.04
C TYR A 128 -10.21 11.52 -2.43
N PHE A 129 -11.08 10.54 -2.22
CA PHE A 129 -12.50 10.60 -2.63
C PHE A 129 -13.31 11.54 -1.74
N GLY A 130 -13.12 11.51 -0.43
CA GLY A 130 -13.86 12.35 0.52
C GLY A 130 -13.17 13.65 0.86
N ARG A 131 -11.83 13.63 0.97
CA ARG A 131 -10.98 14.76 1.35
C ARG A 131 -11.35 15.41 2.69
N PHE A 132 -11.98 14.63 3.59
CA PHE A 132 -12.21 15.08 4.96
C PHE A 132 -10.93 14.97 5.77
N ASP A 133 -10.77 15.84 6.74
CA ASP A 133 -9.75 15.67 7.76
C ASP A 133 -10.30 14.95 9.00
N THR A 134 -9.41 14.57 9.90
CA THR A 134 -9.77 13.85 11.14
C THR A 134 -10.63 14.69 12.08
N THR A 135 -10.47 16.01 12.06
CA THR A 135 -11.24 16.95 12.88
C THR A 135 -12.69 17.04 12.37
N GLU A 136 -12.86 17.17 11.07
CA GLU A 136 -14.19 17.17 10.43
C GLU A 136 -14.94 15.85 10.69
N LEU A 137 -14.25 14.71 10.55
CA LEU A 137 -14.85 13.41 10.83
C LEU A 137 -15.23 13.28 12.30
N ALA A 138 -14.39 13.73 13.22
CA ALA A 138 -14.67 13.72 14.65
C ALA A 138 -15.87 14.62 14.98
N ALA A 139 -15.98 15.80 14.38
CA ALA A 139 -17.10 16.72 14.57
C ALA A 139 -18.43 16.10 14.12
N ILE A 140 -18.45 15.41 12.97
CA ILE A 140 -19.62 14.68 12.48
C ILE A 140 -19.99 13.59 13.49
N ARG A 141 -19.01 12.81 13.96
CA ARG A 141 -19.23 11.67 14.85
C ARG A 141 -19.66 12.08 16.27
N GLN A 142 -19.26 13.25 16.74
CA GLN A 142 -19.65 13.76 18.08
C GLN A 142 -21.13 14.06 18.19
N THR A 143 -21.83 14.33 17.09
CA THR A 143 -23.25 14.72 17.08
C THR A 143 -24.14 13.60 17.63
N ASP A 144 -23.88 12.35 17.26
CA ASP A 144 -24.57 11.18 17.81
C ASP A 144 -23.73 9.90 17.64
N LYS A 145 -23.23 9.37 18.75
CA LYS A 145 -22.37 8.15 18.75
C LYS A 145 -23.13 6.85 18.45
N LYS A 146 -24.46 6.85 18.53
CA LYS A 146 -25.29 5.65 18.34
C LYS A 146 -25.75 5.48 16.90
N THR A 147 -25.92 6.58 16.18
CA THR A 147 -26.37 6.56 14.79
C THR A 147 -25.19 6.20 13.86
N ARG A 148 -25.46 5.42 12.80
CA ARG A 148 -24.49 5.10 11.76
C ARG A 148 -23.96 6.36 11.08
N LEU A 149 -22.66 6.37 10.75
CA LEU A 149 -21.99 7.52 10.16
C LEU A 149 -22.67 8.00 8.87
N TYR A 150 -23.11 7.08 8.03
CA TYR A 150 -23.82 7.41 6.79
C TYR A 150 -25.11 8.21 7.05
N ASN A 151 -25.89 7.83 8.06
CA ASN A 151 -27.13 8.54 8.42
C ASN A 151 -26.82 9.94 8.99
N GLN A 152 -25.70 10.08 9.68
CA GLN A 152 -25.25 11.42 10.13
C GLN A 152 -24.88 12.31 8.94
N LEU A 153 -24.16 11.75 7.95
CA LEU A 153 -23.84 12.49 6.71
C LEU A 153 -25.08 12.92 5.96
N THR A 154 -26.07 12.05 5.80
CA THR A 154 -27.33 12.42 5.11
C THR A 154 -28.09 13.54 5.83
N SER A 155 -28.00 13.63 7.15
CA SER A 155 -28.60 14.75 7.91
C SER A 155 -27.82 16.07 7.70
N LEU A 156 -26.62 16.03 7.23
CA LEU A 156 -25.73 17.18 7.00
C LEU A 156 -25.61 17.58 5.52
N GLU A 157 -26.54 17.17 4.66
CA GLU A 157 -26.55 17.49 3.21
C GLU A 157 -26.47 18.98 2.86
N LYS A 158 -26.83 19.86 3.80
CA LYS A 158 -26.67 21.32 3.62
C LYS A 158 -25.19 21.76 3.61
N ASN A 159 -24.27 20.94 4.12
CA ASN A 159 -22.84 21.20 4.02
C ASN A 159 -22.37 20.83 2.61
N GLU A 160 -21.78 21.79 1.90
CA GLU A 160 -21.36 21.64 0.51
C GLU A 160 -20.38 20.45 0.30
N LYS A 161 -19.45 20.26 1.23
CA LYS A 161 -18.46 19.16 1.17
C LYS A 161 -19.14 17.81 1.33
N VAL A 162 -20.04 17.70 2.30
CA VAL A 162 -20.85 16.49 2.54
C VAL A 162 -21.72 16.19 1.32
N ALA A 163 -22.42 17.21 0.80
CA ALA A 163 -23.26 17.05 -0.39
C ALA A 163 -22.49 16.56 -1.61
N LYS A 164 -21.27 17.11 -1.86
CA LYS A 164 -20.39 16.65 -2.95
C LYS A 164 -19.98 15.19 -2.77
N PHE A 165 -19.61 14.81 -1.55
CA PHE A 165 -19.22 13.43 -1.25
C PHE A 165 -20.40 12.46 -1.42
N LEU A 166 -21.56 12.77 -0.88
CA LEU A 166 -22.77 11.94 -1.03
C LEU A 166 -23.20 11.82 -2.49
N LYS A 167 -23.09 12.91 -3.26
CA LYS A 167 -23.38 12.89 -4.70
C LYS A 167 -22.42 11.95 -5.44
N LEU A 168 -21.11 12.00 -5.14
CA LEU A 168 -20.12 11.10 -5.69
C LEU A 168 -20.49 9.64 -5.35
N LEU A 169 -20.70 9.33 -4.09
CA LEU A 169 -21.03 7.99 -3.63
C LEU A 169 -22.30 7.45 -4.29
N ASN A 170 -23.37 8.25 -4.30
CA ASN A 170 -24.64 7.84 -4.90
C ASN A 170 -24.52 7.62 -6.41
N SER A 171 -23.71 8.43 -7.12
CA SER A 171 -23.47 8.21 -8.56
C SER A 171 -22.83 6.87 -8.84
N TYR A 172 -21.86 6.45 -8.00
CA TYR A 172 -21.20 5.14 -8.15
C TYR A 172 -22.09 3.97 -7.71
N ARG A 173 -22.97 4.17 -6.74
CA ARG A 173 -23.99 3.17 -6.37
C ARG A 173 -24.96 2.89 -7.51
N VAL A 174 -25.43 3.91 -8.21
CA VAL A 174 -26.26 3.73 -9.40
C VAL A 174 -25.48 3.03 -10.53
N LYS A 175 -24.23 3.42 -10.74
CA LYS A 175 -23.38 2.75 -11.76
C LYS A 175 -23.13 1.27 -11.43
N SER A 176 -22.97 0.91 -10.17
CA SER A 176 -22.71 -0.47 -9.74
C SER A 176 -23.85 -1.44 -10.02
N GLU A 177 -25.09 -0.94 -10.24
CA GLU A 177 -26.25 -1.77 -10.60
C GLU A 177 -26.20 -2.28 -12.05
N ILE A 178 -25.43 -1.60 -12.92
CA ILE A 178 -25.40 -1.89 -14.36
C ILE A 178 -24.02 -2.20 -14.93
N MET A 179 -22.95 -1.85 -14.20
CA MET A 179 -21.57 -2.04 -14.65
C MET A 179 -20.99 -3.34 -14.09
N SER A 180 -20.08 -3.95 -14.85
CA SER A 180 -19.23 -5.02 -14.32
C SER A 180 -18.28 -4.47 -13.23
N VAL A 181 -17.73 -5.35 -12.38
CA VAL A 181 -16.73 -4.94 -11.36
C VAL A 181 -15.51 -4.31 -12.02
N TYR A 182 -15.07 -4.86 -13.15
CA TYR A 182 -13.97 -4.32 -13.94
C TYR A 182 -14.27 -2.90 -14.41
N ASP A 183 -15.41 -2.69 -15.08
CA ASP A 183 -15.78 -1.38 -15.64
C ASP A 183 -15.97 -0.35 -14.52
N LEU A 184 -16.56 -0.76 -13.38
CA LEU A 184 -16.75 0.10 -12.22
C LEU A 184 -15.39 0.51 -11.62
N LEU A 185 -14.47 -0.42 -11.44
CA LEU A 185 -13.11 -0.14 -10.97
C LEU A 185 -12.37 0.77 -11.93
N TRP A 186 -12.46 0.49 -13.23
CA TRP A 186 -11.85 1.32 -14.26
C TRP A 186 -12.35 2.77 -14.17
N ASP A 187 -13.69 2.92 -14.10
CA ASP A 187 -14.33 4.23 -14.00
C ASP A 187 -13.91 4.97 -12.72
N VAL A 188 -13.86 4.27 -11.57
CA VAL A 188 -13.37 4.85 -10.31
C VAL A 188 -11.91 5.29 -10.43
N ILE A 189 -11.04 4.47 -10.97
CA ILE A 189 -9.61 4.75 -11.03
C ILE A 189 -9.29 5.92 -11.98
N TYR A 190 -9.85 5.89 -13.19
CA TYR A 190 -9.48 6.88 -14.23
C TYR A 190 -10.39 8.10 -14.22
N ASN A 191 -11.70 7.96 -14.15
CA ASN A 191 -12.62 9.09 -14.26
C ASN A 191 -12.66 9.99 -13.02
N THR A 192 -12.27 9.46 -11.83
CA THR A 192 -12.10 10.34 -10.66
C THR A 192 -10.75 11.05 -10.62
N GLY A 193 -9.78 10.63 -11.46
CA GLY A 193 -8.39 11.09 -11.40
C GLY A 193 -7.56 10.42 -10.30
N TYR A 194 -8.04 9.32 -9.72
CA TYR A 194 -7.32 8.61 -8.65
C TYR A 194 -5.98 8.05 -9.14
N TYR A 195 -5.91 7.60 -10.40
CA TYR A 195 -4.69 7.10 -11.02
C TYR A 195 -3.57 8.14 -11.03
N ASP A 196 -3.90 9.39 -11.43
CA ASP A 196 -2.94 10.49 -11.45
C ASP A 196 -2.57 10.97 -10.05
N TYR A 197 -3.54 10.98 -9.14
CA TYR A 197 -3.28 11.31 -7.73
C TYR A 197 -2.25 10.35 -7.11
N VAL A 198 -2.42 9.04 -7.31
CA VAL A 198 -1.53 8.02 -6.78
C VAL A 198 -0.11 8.17 -7.33
N LYS A 199 0.05 8.62 -8.57
CA LYS A 199 1.35 8.93 -9.18
C LYS A 199 2.11 10.02 -8.44
N THR A 200 1.42 10.99 -7.84
CA THR A 200 2.06 12.08 -7.09
C THR A 200 2.56 11.67 -5.70
N MET A 201 2.21 10.47 -5.24
CA MET A 201 2.64 9.94 -3.95
C MET A 201 4.06 9.33 -4.02
N PRO A 202 4.76 9.16 -2.88
CA PRO A 202 6.01 8.42 -2.86
C PRO A 202 5.85 7.03 -3.50
N ALA A 203 6.83 6.62 -4.31
CA ALA A 203 6.78 5.39 -5.13
C ALA A 203 5.57 5.33 -6.09
N GLY A 204 5.19 6.47 -6.69
CA GLY A 204 3.99 6.62 -7.52
C GLY A 204 3.88 5.64 -8.67
N GLU A 205 4.97 5.35 -9.39
CA GLU A 205 4.97 4.37 -10.49
C GLU A 205 4.60 2.97 -10.02
N ARG A 206 5.12 2.55 -8.86
CA ARG A 206 4.78 1.25 -8.27
C ARG A 206 3.31 1.22 -7.83
N ARG A 207 2.80 2.31 -7.27
CA ARG A 207 1.39 2.40 -6.88
C ARG A 207 0.46 2.33 -8.09
N GLN A 208 0.82 2.97 -9.21
CA GLN A 208 0.09 2.81 -10.48
C GLN A 208 0.11 1.36 -10.95
N ALA A 209 1.27 0.69 -10.92
CA ALA A 209 1.37 -0.73 -11.27
C ALA A 209 0.49 -1.62 -10.38
N ASN A 210 0.33 -1.28 -9.09
CA ASN A 210 -0.62 -1.98 -8.22
C ASN A 210 -2.09 -1.78 -8.66
N LEU A 211 -2.45 -0.58 -9.12
CA LEU A 211 -3.80 -0.33 -9.65
C LEU A 211 -4.05 -1.10 -10.95
N ASP A 212 -3.06 -1.12 -11.86
CA ASP A 212 -3.14 -1.85 -13.12
C ASP A 212 -3.29 -3.36 -12.87
N MET A 213 -2.54 -3.92 -11.90
CA MET A 213 -2.69 -5.31 -11.47
C MET A 213 -4.08 -5.59 -10.88
N LEU A 214 -4.68 -4.64 -10.15
CA LEU A 214 -6.04 -4.81 -9.63
C LEU A 214 -7.06 -4.92 -10.76
N LEU A 215 -6.92 -4.07 -11.78
CA LEU A 215 -7.78 -4.11 -12.98
C LEU A 215 -7.60 -5.41 -13.75
N GLU A 216 -6.37 -5.86 -13.95
CA GLU A 216 -6.09 -7.14 -14.62
C GLU A 216 -6.76 -8.31 -13.89
N ARG A 217 -6.64 -8.36 -12.57
CA ARG A 217 -7.31 -9.38 -11.75
C ARG A 217 -8.84 -9.29 -11.84
N ALA A 218 -9.39 -8.08 -11.79
CA ALA A 218 -10.84 -7.89 -11.91
C ALA A 218 -11.37 -8.29 -13.29
N GLY A 219 -10.57 -8.15 -14.35
CA GLY A 219 -10.93 -8.55 -15.71
C GLY A 219 -10.85 -10.07 -15.97
N ALA A 220 -10.18 -10.82 -15.06
CA ALA A 220 -10.06 -12.26 -15.15
C ALA A 220 -11.26 -13.02 -14.52
N PHE A 221 -12.18 -12.30 -13.86
CA PHE A 221 -13.43 -12.82 -13.29
C PHE A 221 -14.63 -12.49 -14.18
#